data_e3f7a31f142de2b5f138926ae9dbf317
#
_entry.id   e3f7a31f142de2b5f138926ae9dbf317
#
_cell.length_a   1.000
_cell.length_b   1.000
_cell.length_c   1.000
_cell.angle_alpha   90.00
_cell.angle_beta   90.00
_cell.angle_gamma   90.00
#
_symmetry.space_group_name_H-M   'P 1'
#
loop_
_entity.id
_entity.type
_entity.pdbx_description
1 polymer ?
#
loop_
_entity_poly.entity_id
_entity_poly.type
_entity_poly.pdbx_seq_one_letter_code
_entity_poly.pdbx_strand_id
1 'polypeptide(L)'
;MKIIVDAFGGDNAPLEILKGCAEAVKELDIDILLTGSEAEIRRVAKENDISLDRMEIADTPDVLTMEDHAGAVLKEKSNSSMALGLKLLAEGKGDGFLSGGNSGALVVGTTMIVKRIKNIKRVAFAPILPKKKGFFRFFEIFGRKFWKLFEL
;
A
#
# COMPACT_ATOMS: atom_id res chain seq x y z
N MET A 1 1.16 12.85 10.94
CA MET A 1 1.68 11.66 10.24
C MET A 1 0.99 11.56 8.90
N LYS A 2 1.72 11.31 7.79
CA LYS A 2 1.13 11.21 6.44
C LYS A 2 1.30 9.79 5.90
N ILE A 3 0.19 9.14 5.54
CA ILE A 3 0.18 7.79 4.97
C ILE A 3 -0.12 7.87 3.48
N ILE A 4 0.69 7.22 2.67
CA ILE A 4 0.45 7.09 1.24
C ILE A 4 -0.41 5.84 1.03
N VAL A 5 -1.49 5.96 0.27
CA VAL A 5 -2.45 4.87 0.05
C VAL A 5 -2.66 4.66 -1.44
N ASP A 6 -2.42 3.43 -1.89
CA ASP A 6 -2.77 2.97 -3.23
C ASP A 6 -4.29 2.86 -3.34
N ALA A 7 -4.93 3.84 -3.98
CA ALA A 7 -6.39 3.91 -4.07
C ALA A 7 -6.98 2.79 -4.96
N PHE A 8 -6.16 2.12 -5.76
CA PHE A 8 -6.58 1.08 -6.70
C PHE A 8 -6.07 -0.33 -6.33
N GLY A 9 -5.45 -0.48 -5.16
CA GLY A 9 -5.02 -1.77 -4.65
C GLY A 9 -6.16 -2.54 -3.99
N GLY A 10 -6.55 -3.69 -4.57
CA GLY A 10 -7.58 -4.59 -4.02
C GLY A 10 -8.82 -4.72 -4.90
N ASP A 11 -9.65 -5.73 -4.58
CA ASP A 11 -10.77 -6.16 -5.44
C ASP A 11 -11.93 -5.17 -5.50
N ASN A 12 -12.14 -4.37 -4.46
CA ASN A 12 -13.24 -3.40 -4.36
C ASN A 12 -12.73 -1.94 -4.40
N ALA A 13 -11.56 -1.75 -5.01
CA ALA A 13 -11.00 -0.42 -5.21
C ALA A 13 -11.74 0.35 -6.33
N PRO A 14 -11.80 1.68 -6.26
CA PRO A 14 -11.28 2.52 -5.18
C PRO A 14 -12.28 2.74 -4.03
N LEU A 15 -13.55 2.30 -4.15
CA LEU A 15 -14.64 2.65 -3.23
C LEU A 15 -14.34 2.31 -1.77
N GLU A 16 -14.01 1.05 -1.50
CA GLU A 16 -13.78 0.60 -0.12
C GLU A 16 -12.49 1.19 0.46
N ILE A 17 -11.49 1.45 -0.38
CA ILE A 17 -10.28 2.14 0.03
C ILE A 17 -10.59 3.57 0.46
N LEU A 18 -11.40 4.31 -0.33
CA LEU A 18 -11.79 5.68 -0.01
C LEU A 18 -12.63 5.77 1.27
N LYS A 19 -13.55 4.82 1.49
CA LYS A 19 -14.31 4.73 2.75
C LYS A 19 -13.39 4.54 3.94
N GLY A 20 -12.49 3.55 3.87
CA GLY A 20 -11.52 3.31 4.94
C GLY A 20 -10.60 4.50 5.21
N CYS A 21 -10.16 5.21 4.17
CA CYS A 21 -9.39 6.44 4.31
C CYS A 21 -10.19 7.54 5.01
N ALA A 22 -11.46 7.73 4.66
CA ALA A 22 -12.32 8.74 5.28
C ALA A 22 -12.59 8.44 6.76
N GLU A 23 -12.74 7.18 7.13
CA GLU A 23 -12.85 6.75 8.53
C GLU A 23 -11.54 6.97 9.28
N ALA A 24 -10.41 6.55 8.69
CA ALA A 24 -9.10 6.69 9.31
C ALA A 24 -8.74 8.15 9.61
N VAL A 25 -9.06 9.09 8.72
CA VAL A 25 -8.84 10.53 8.92
C VAL A 25 -9.69 11.07 10.07
N LYS A 26 -10.90 10.55 10.28
CA LYS A 26 -11.79 10.97 11.38
C LYS A 26 -11.35 10.42 12.73
N GLU A 27 -10.87 9.18 12.75
CA GLU A 27 -10.52 8.49 13.99
C GLU A 27 -9.07 8.71 14.44
N LEU A 28 -8.19 8.94 13.47
CA LEU A 28 -6.76 9.08 13.70
C LEU A 28 -6.30 10.45 13.23
N ASP A 29 -5.35 11.04 13.93
CA ASP A 29 -4.75 12.32 13.51
C ASP A 29 -3.69 12.11 12.41
N ILE A 30 -4.17 11.76 11.22
CA ILE A 30 -3.34 11.48 10.05
C ILE A 30 -3.80 12.27 8.82
N ASP A 31 -2.88 12.52 7.91
CA ASP A 31 -3.13 12.99 6.56
C ASP A 31 -2.90 11.84 5.57
N ILE A 32 -3.60 11.83 4.46
CA ILE A 32 -3.50 10.77 3.46
C ILE A 32 -3.06 11.36 2.12
N LEU A 33 -2.16 10.65 1.44
CA LEU A 33 -1.80 10.90 0.06
C LEU A 33 -2.26 9.68 -0.77
N LEU A 34 -3.37 9.86 -1.47
CA LEU A 34 -3.92 8.86 -2.39
C LEU A 34 -3.10 8.81 -3.67
N THR A 35 -2.80 7.63 -4.17
CA THR A 35 -2.21 7.45 -5.51
C THR A 35 -3.17 6.72 -6.44
N GLY A 36 -3.34 7.25 -7.66
CA GLY A 36 -4.23 6.68 -8.66
C GLY A 36 -4.93 7.74 -9.50
N SER A 37 -5.90 7.35 -10.32
CA SER A 37 -6.64 8.27 -11.18
C SER A 37 -7.44 9.28 -10.37
N GLU A 38 -7.03 10.56 -10.40
CA GLU A 38 -7.71 11.64 -9.68
C GLU A 38 -9.17 11.78 -10.14
N ALA A 39 -9.42 11.67 -11.44
CA ALA A 39 -10.76 11.77 -12.01
C ALA A 39 -11.68 10.70 -11.42
N GLU A 40 -11.20 9.46 -11.34
CA GLU A 40 -11.98 8.34 -10.83
C GLU A 40 -12.16 8.42 -9.30
N ILE A 41 -11.12 8.78 -8.55
CA ILE A 41 -11.20 9.02 -7.10
C ILE A 41 -12.27 10.07 -6.79
N ARG A 42 -12.22 11.22 -7.46
CA ARG A 42 -13.20 12.30 -7.24
C ARG A 42 -14.61 11.92 -7.66
N ARG A 43 -14.76 11.16 -8.77
CA ARG A 43 -16.05 10.64 -9.22
C ARG A 43 -16.68 9.73 -8.17
N VAL A 44 -15.94 8.70 -7.72
CA VAL A 44 -16.42 7.72 -6.75
C VAL A 44 -16.69 8.36 -5.39
N ALA A 45 -15.85 9.27 -4.93
CA ALA A 45 -16.07 10.03 -3.69
C ALA A 45 -17.37 10.84 -3.75
N LYS A 46 -17.63 11.54 -4.86
CA LYS A 46 -18.84 12.33 -5.06
C LYS A 46 -20.10 11.46 -5.12
N GLU A 47 -20.05 10.33 -5.84
CA GLU A 47 -21.19 9.42 -5.99
C GLU A 47 -21.60 8.73 -4.67
N ASN A 48 -20.67 8.65 -3.71
CA ASN A 48 -20.87 7.96 -2.44
C ASN A 48 -20.79 8.88 -1.21
N ASP A 49 -20.83 10.20 -1.39
CA ASP A 49 -20.77 11.21 -0.32
C ASP A 49 -19.55 11.03 0.61
N ILE A 50 -18.40 10.61 0.05
CA ILE A 50 -17.16 10.44 0.79
C ILE A 50 -16.40 11.76 0.84
N SER A 51 -16.10 12.26 2.04
CA SER A 51 -15.23 13.43 2.22
C SER A 51 -13.78 13.08 1.87
N LEU A 52 -13.14 13.98 1.15
CA LEU A 52 -11.70 13.94 0.84
C LEU A 52 -10.90 14.93 1.70
N ASP A 53 -11.46 15.36 2.84
CA ASP A 53 -10.76 16.23 3.77
C ASP A 53 -9.46 15.58 4.26
N ARG A 54 -8.38 16.36 4.31
CA ARG A 54 -7.03 15.89 4.67
C ARG A 54 -6.47 14.80 3.75
N MET A 55 -7.02 14.68 2.52
CA MET A 55 -6.55 13.77 1.50
C MET A 55 -6.02 14.55 0.30
N GLU A 56 -4.77 14.36 -0.02
CA GLU A 56 -4.13 14.82 -1.25
C GLU A 56 -4.19 13.68 -2.29
N ILE A 57 -4.15 14.02 -3.58
CA ILE A 57 -4.15 13.02 -4.65
C ILE A 57 -2.91 13.22 -5.52
N ALA A 58 -2.16 12.16 -5.71
CA ALA A 58 -1.09 12.07 -6.70
C ALA A 58 -1.63 11.28 -7.89
N ASP A 59 -1.90 12.00 -8.98
CA ASP A 59 -2.57 11.46 -10.16
C ASP A 59 -1.67 10.51 -10.96
N THR A 60 -2.25 9.37 -11.33
CA THR A 60 -1.70 8.45 -12.33
C THR A 60 -2.83 7.58 -12.89
N PRO A 61 -2.91 7.39 -14.21
CA PRO A 61 -3.98 6.60 -14.81
C PRO A 61 -3.75 5.09 -14.73
N ASP A 62 -2.51 4.65 -14.51
CA ASP A 62 -2.15 3.25 -14.58
C ASP A 62 -2.44 2.51 -13.28
N VAL A 63 -3.02 1.32 -13.41
CA VAL A 63 -3.33 0.42 -12.30
C VAL A 63 -2.56 -0.89 -12.47
N LEU A 64 -2.06 -1.41 -11.35
CA LEU A 64 -1.48 -2.75 -11.29
C LEU A 64 -2.52 -3.70 -10.72
N THR A 65 -2.84 -4.74 -11.48
CA THR A 65 -3.89 -5.71 -11.12
C THR A 65 -3.32 -6.92 -10.39
N MET A 66 -4.20 -7.77 -9.83
CA MET A 66 -3.79 -9.02 -9.19
C MET A 66 -3.23 -10.04 -10.19
N GLU A 67 -3.55 -9.92 -11.49
CA GLU A 67 -3.10 -10.80 -12.56
C GLU A 67 -1.73 -10.40 -13.12
N ASP A 68 -1.29 -9.17 -12.86
CA ASP A 68 0.02 -8.71 -13.30
C ASP A 68 1.15 -9.45 -12.56
N HIS A 69 2.21 -9.81 -13.29
CA HIS A 69 3.36 -10.44 -12.65
C HIS A 69 4.11 -9.43 -11.74
N ALA A 70 4.72 -9.94 -10.68
CA ALA A 70 5.34 -9.11 -9.64
C ALA A 70 6.37 -8.08 -10.15
N GLY A 71 7.09 -8.41 -11.23
CA GLY A 71 8.07 -7.52 -11.85
C GLY A 71 7.47 -6.37 -12.67
N ALA A 72 6.18 -6.42 -12.99
CA ALA A 72 5.50 -5.40 -13.80
C ALA A 72 5.60 -4.00 -13.15
N VAL A 73 5.59 -3.94 -11.82
CA VAL A 73 5.72 -2.69 -11.05
C VAL A 73 6.99 -1.89 -11.37
N LEU A 74 8.03 -2.54 -11.87
CA LEU A 74 9.31 -1.92 -12.25
C LEU A 74 9.44 -1.64 -13.75
N LYS A 75 8.54 -2.19 -14.56
CA LYS A 75 8.59 -2.17 -16.02
C LYS A 75 7.32 -1.56 -16.62
N GLU A 76 6.45 -2.41 -17.14
CA GLU A 76 5.24 -2.03 -17.87
C GLU A 76 4.27 -1.20 -17.03
N LYS A 77 4.25 -1.45 -15.71
CA LYS A 77 3.41 -0.77 -14.71
C LYS A 77 4.20 0.17 -13.79
N SER A 78 5.33 0.68 -14.28
CA SER A 78 6.20 1.57 -13.49
C SER A 78 5.57 2.93 -13.15
N ASN A 79 4.44 3.27 -13.76
CA ASN A 79 3.63 4.44 -13.45
C ASN A 79 2.29 4.08 -12.80
N SER A 80 2.09 2.83 -12.37
CA SER A 80 0.88 2.45 -11.65
C SER A 80 0.76 3.16 -10.29
N SER A 81 -0.46 3.18 -9.75
CA SER A 81 -0.74 3.74 -8.43
C SER A 81 0.20 3.20 -7.35
N MET A 82 0.44 1.89 -7.33
CA MET A 82 1.40 1.25 -6.42
C MET A 82 2.84 1.75 -6.66
N ALA A 83 3.31 1.78 -7.91
CA ALA A 83 4.67 2.19 -8.23
C ALA A 83 4.91 3.68 -7.87
N LEU A 84 3.93 4.54 -8.17
CA LEU A 84 3.96 5.95 -7.79
C LEU A 84 4.03 6.12 -6.27
N GLY A 85 3.17 5.41 -5.53
CA GLY A 85 3.16 5.47 -4.07
C GLY A 85 4.48 5.05 -3.44
N LEU A 86 5.12 4.00 -3.95
CA LEU A 86 6.43 3.57 -3.49
C LEU A 86 7.54 4.57 -3.82
N LYS A 87 7.47 5.25 -4.98
CA LYS A 87 8.41 6.34 -5.33
C LYS A 87 8.26 7.52 -4.37
N LEU A 88 7.03 7.94 -4.12
CA LEU A 88 6.73 9.03 -3.18
C LEU A 88 7.19 8.70 -1.76
N LEU A 89 7.02 7.44 -1.31
CA LEU A 89 7.56 6.99 -0.03
C LEU A 89 9.10 7.08 0.01
N ALA A 90 9.77 6.62 -1.06
CA ALA A 90 11.24 6.69 -1.16
C ALA A 90 11.77 8.14 -1.16
N GLU A 91 10.97 9.10 -1.65
CA GLU A 91 11.23 10.54 -1.63
C GLU A 91 10.91 11.19 -0.28
N GLY A 92 10.39 10.45 0.70
CA GLY A 92 10.02 10.99 2.01
C GLY A 92 8.74 11.84 2.01
N LYS A 93 7.84 11.63 1.04
CA LYS A 93 6.56 12.34 0.94
C LYS A 93 5.49 11.79 1.87
N GLY A 94 5.77 10.70 2.57
CA GLY A 94 4.91 10.08 3.58
C GLY A 94 5.72 9.20 4.51
N ASP A 95 5.11 8.85 5.64
CA ASP A 95 5.71 8.05 6.72
C ASP A 95 5.50 6.55 6.53
N GLY A 96 4.51 6.17 5.69
CA GLY A 96 4.18 4.78 5.39
C GLY A 96 3.42 4.65 4.08
N PHE A 97 3.36 3.41 3.57
CA PHE A 97 2.62 3.07 2.36
C PHE A 97 1.67 1.90 2.61
N LEU A 98 0.43 2.03 2.15
CA LEU A 98 -0.62 1.01 2.25
C LEU A 98 -1.14 0.64 0.87
N SER A 99 -1.28 -0.65 0.59
CA SER A 99 -1.95 -1.17 -0.61
C SER A 99 -2.66 -2.49 -0.30
N GLY A 100 -3.82 -2.69 -0.89
CA GLY A 100 -4.62 -3.93 -0.80
C GLY A 100 -4.20 -5.03 -1.80
N GLY A 101 -3.19 -4.83 -2.57
CA GLY A 101 -2.69 -5.82 -3.54
C GLY A 101 -1.96 -5.17 -4.71
N ASN A 102 -1.24 -5.85 -5.48
CA ASN A 102 -0.73 -7.21 -5.56
C ASN A 102 0.47 -7.42 -4.61
N SER A 103 0.41 -8.40 -3.72
CA SER A 103 1.47 -8.61 -2.69
C SER A 103 2.85 -8.89 -3.27
N GLY A 104 2.93 -9.65 -4.37
CA GLY A 104 4.19 -9.95 -5.05
C GLY A 104 4.84 -8.67 -5.61
N ALA A 105 4.05 -7.83 -6.26
CA ALA A 105 4.49 -6.56 -6.80
C ALA A 105 4.90 -5.57 -5.68
N LEU A 106 4.18 -5.57 -4.56
CA LEU A 106 4.52 -4.77 -3.39
C LEU A 106 5.91 -5.13 -2.85
N VAL A 107 6.20 -6.43 -2.71
CA VAL A 107 7.52 -6.89 -2.23
C VAL A 107 8.64 -6.52 -3.22
N VAL A 108 8.42 -6.72 -4.51
CA VAL A 108 9.40 -6.36 -5.55
C VAL A 108 9.61 -4.85 -5.58
N GLY A 109 8.52 -4.08 -5.62
CA GLY A 109 8.58 -2.62 -5.65
C GLY A 109 9.25 -2.03 -4.41
N THR A 110 8.87 -2.50 -3.22
CA THR A 110 9.50 -2.06 -1.96
C THR A 110 11.00 -2.37 -1.96
N THR A 111 11.39 -3.57 -2.39
CA THR A 111 12.80 -3.97 -2.41
C THR A 111 13.64 -3.13 -3.36
N MET A 112 13.10 -2.77 -4.51
CA MET A 112 13.85 -2.13 -5.60
C MET A 112 13.72 -0.61 -5.60
N ILE A 113 12.56 -0.07 -5.24
CA ILE A 113 12.27 1.38 -5.25
C ILE A 113 12.64 1.99 -3.88
N VAL A 114 12.02 1.50 -2.79
CA VAL A 114 12.25 2.02 -1.43
C VAL A 114 13.61 1.56 -0.90
N LYS A 115 14.06 0.39 -1.35
CA LYS A 115 15.30 -0.27 -0.97
C LYS A 115 15.24 -0.90 0.43
N ARG A 116 16.27 -1.67 0.74
CA ARG A 116 16.40 -2.39 2.01
C ARG A 116 17.05 -1.53 3.08
N ILE A 117 16.70 -1.80 4.32
CA ILE A 117 17.42 -1.24 5.47
C ILE A 117 18.90 -1.63 5.37
N LYS A 118 19.79 -0.69 5.67
CA LYS A 118 21.23 -0.91 5.64
C LYS A 118 21.60 -2.16 6.47
N ASN A 119 22.44 -3.01 5.92
CA ASN A 119 22.90 -4.28 6.50
C ASN A 119 21.86 -5.41 6.53
N ILE A 120 20.62 -5.20 6.07
CA ILE A 120 19.63 -6.27 5.91
C ILE A 120 19.75 -6.85 4.50
N LYS A 121 20.18 -8.11 4.42
CA LYS A 121 20.43 -8.80 3.14
C LYS A 121 19.18 -9.30 2.43
N ARG A 122 18.08 -9.54 3.17
CA ARG A 122 16.85 -10.13 2.64
C ARG A 122 15.63 -9.39 3.16
N VAL A 123 14.61 -9.27 2.31
CA VAL A 123 13.30 -8.75 2.68
C VAL A 123 12.52 -9.85 3.38
N ALA A 124 11.80 -9.48 4.42
CA ALA A 124 10.88 -10.37 5.13
C ALA A 124 9.45 -9.83 5.03
N PHE A 125 8.50 -10.72 4.84
CA PHE A 125 7.09 -10.45 5.01
C PHE A 125 6.69 -10.84 6.44
N ALA A 126 6.02 -9.95 7.16
CA ALA A 126 5.70 -10.14 8.56
C ALA A 126 4.20 -9.92 8.82
N PRO A 127 3.32 -10.85 8.38
CA PRO A 127 1.90 -10.73 8.65
C PRO A 127 1.61 -10.82 10.15
N ILE A 128 0.67 -9.99 10.61
CA ILE A 128 0.16 -10.02 11.96
C ILE A 128 -1.19 -10.73 11.92
N LEU A 129 -1.30 -11.86 12.59
CA LEU A 129 -2.53 -12.64 12.64
C LEU A 129 -3.15 -12.59 14.04
N PRO A 130 -4.50 -12.38 14.14
CA PRO A 130 -5.17 -12.40 15.42
C PRO A 130 -5.24 -13.83 15.97
N LYS A 131 -5.15 -13.98 17.28
CA LYS A 131 -5.45 -15.22 18.01
C LYS A 131 -6.46 -14.92 19.13
N LYS A 132 -7.02 -15.97 19.75
CA LYS A 132 -8.03 -15.86 20.83
C LYS A 132 -7.63 -14.90 21.97
N LYS A 133 -6.32 -14.79 22.27
CA LYS A 133 -5.76 -13.82 23.21
C LYS A 133 -4.46 -13.26 22.61
N GLY A 134 -4.51 -12.03 22.06
CA GLY A 134 -3.35 -11.34 21.49
C GLY A 134 -3.14 -11.60 20.00
N PHE A 135 -1.91 -11.42 19.54
CA PHE A 135 -1.53 -11.52 18.13
C PHE A 135 -0.26 -12.37 18.02
N PHE A 136 -0.04 -13.02 16.86
CA PHE A 136 1.27 -13.52 16.50
C PHE A 136 1.75 -12.92 15.19
N ARG A 137 3.07 -12.80 15.08
CA ARG A 137 3.75 -12.38 13.87
C ARG A 137 4.42 -13.58 13.22
N PHE A 138 4.14 -13.78 11.96
CA PHE A 138 4.93 -14.68 11.12
C PHE A 138 5.98 -13.88 10.38
N PHE A 139 7.19 -14.44 10.30
CA PHE A 139 8.23 -13.88 9.45
C PHE A 139 8.52 -14.86 8.31
N GLU A 140 8.20 -14.47 7.10
CA GLU A 140 8.59 -15.19 5.89
C GLU A 140 9.75 -14.45 5.21
N ILE A 141 10.91 -15.09 5.17
CA ILE A 141 12.07 -14.55 4.46
C ILE A 141 12.04 -15.11 3.05
N PHE A 142 11.90 -14.24 2.05
CA PHE A 142 11.89 -14.63 0.64
C PHE A 142 13.15 -15.43 0.27
N GLY A 143 12.92 -16.66 -0.25
CA GLY A 143 13.96 -17.57 -0.73
C GLY A 143 14.44 -18.65 0.24
N ARG A 144 13.97 -18.70 1.47
CA ARG A 144 14.08 -19.86 2.38
C ARG A 144 12.90 -19.85 3.34
N LYS A 145 12.17 -20.97 3.43
CA LYS A 145 11.12 -21.17 4.43
C LYS A 145 11.76 -21.23 5.83
N PHE A 146 11.77 -20.11 6.53
CA PHE A 146 12.09 -20.04 7.94
C PHE A 146 10.85 -19.53 8.67
N TRP A 147 10.14 -20.45 9.33
CA TRP A 147 9.05 -20.10 10.23
C TRP A 147 9.66 -19.82 11.62
N LYS A 148 9.66 -18.58 12.06
CA LYS A 148 9.84 -18.25 13.47
C LYS A 148 8.54 -17.68 14.00
N LEU A 149 7.93 -18.40 14.92
CA LEU A 149 6.78 -17.94 15.68
C LEU A 149 7.30 -17.09 16.86
N PHE A 150 6.86 -15.84 16.93
CA PHE A 150 7.09 -15.03 18.13
C PHE A 150 5.74 -14.74 18.77
N GLU A 151 5.57 -15.17 20.02
CA GLU A 151 4.46 -14.72 20.86
C GLU A 151 4.79 -13.34 21.45
N LEU A 152 3.81 -12.44 21.38
CA LEU A 152 3.80 -11.19 22.13
C LEU A 152 2.95 -11.34 23.38
#